data_8e1473975504ab3d169f107ba895f644
#
_entry.id   8e1473975504ab3d169f107ba895f644
#
_cell.length_a   1.000
_cell.length_b   1.000
_cell.length_c   1.000
_cell.angle_alpha   90.00
_cell.angle_beta   90.00
_cell.angle_gamma   90.00
#
_symmetry.space_group_name_H-M   'P 1'
#
loop_
_entity.id
_entity.type
_entity.pdbx_description
1 polymer ?
#
loop_
_entity_poly.entity_id
_entity_poly.type
_entity_poly.pdbx_seq_one_letter_code
_entity_poly.pdbx_strand_id
1 'polypeptide(L)'
;FPVFGDGNTLTAVLVASVMVWAFHFLILRGVQGAAGINKIVTIAKIVPLLLFVVVLLFNFDGQTFYDNLWGGPETEKTFGSIWTQVRQTMLVTVFVFIGIEAASVYSRYAMKREDVGRATVIGFMIVTSLLVAVTVLSFGVLPREEIAAMRAPSVAGVLEAMVGPWGAVFISVGLIVSVLGAYLAWSLLAAEVPYLAAKYGLFPKYFEKTNDAKVPVNALLLTNIIVQVFLVVTMFTTYAFQLALELTSALTLIPYLLVAAYALKLAYSGETYEKDASARNKELIIAGIATVYAALMIYSGGLKYILLSALIYLPATLLFWRARKDAGAQLFVKSEAVLFALIAFGAVIALWSLATGRITV
;
A
#
# COMPACT_ATOMS: atom_id res chain seq x y z
N PHE A 1 10.71 3.60 -22.71
CA PHE A 1 10.55 2.83 -23.96
C PHE A 1 9.11 3.01 -24.46
N PRO A 2 8.89 3.59 -25.65
CA PRO A 2 7.54 3.87 -26.19
C PRO A 2 6.66 2.60 -26.28
N VAL A 3 7.26 1.43 -26.47
CA VAL A 3 6.59 0.13 -26.60
C VAL A 3 5.74 -0.23 -25.37
N PHE A 4 6.09 0.27 -24.19
CA PHE A 4 5.39 -0.03 -22.94
C PHE A 4 4.26 0.97 -22.64
N GLY A 5 4.15 2.09 -23.39
CA GLY A 5 3.17 3.13 -23.11
C GLY A 5 3.23 3.57 -21.64
N ASP A 6 2.08 3.72 -20.99
CA ASP A 6 1.96 3.99 -19.55
C ASP A 6 1.80 2.71 -18.70
N GLY A 7 2.28 1.58 -19.24
CA GLY A 7 2.15 0.26 -18.61
C GLY A 7 0.89 -0.50 -18.99
N ASN A 8 0.06 0.05 -19.86
CA ASN A 8 -1.23 -0.51 -20.29
C ASN A 8 -1.20 -1.18 -21.67
N THR A 9 -0.03 -1.29 -22.30
CA THR A 9 0.10 -1.99 -23.58
C THR A 9 0.18 -3.51 -23.39
N LEU A 10 -0.22 -4.25 -24.40
CA LEU A 10 -0.09 -5.72 -24.39
C LEU A 10 1.35 -6.16 -24.11
N THR A 11 2.34 -5.49 -24.70
CA THR A 11 3.76 -5.78 -24.47
C THR A 11 4.15 -5.55 -23.01
N ALA A 12 3.69 -4.46 -22.39
CA ALA A 12 3.94 -4.19 -20.96
C ALA A 12 3.35 -5.28 -20.08
N VAL A 13 2.09 -5.68 -20.34
CA VAL A 13 1.40 -6.73 -19.56
C VAL A 13 2.06 -8.08 -19.76
N LEU A 14 2.48 -8.46 -20.98
CA LEU A 14 3.19 -9.70 -21.23
C LEU A 14 4.54 -9.76 -20.49
N VAL A 15 5.34 -8.69 -20.55
CA VAL A 15 6.62 -8.63 -19.84
C VAL A 15 6.41 -8.69 -18.33
N ALA A 16 5.45 -7.93 -17.80
CA ALA A 16 5.11 -7.99 -16.38
C ALA A 16 4.62 -9.38 -15.95
N SER A 17 3.80 -10.04 -16.78
CA SER A 17 3.33 -11.42 -16.51
C SER A 17 4.49 -12.40 -16.44
N VAL A 18 5.41 -12.34 -17.41
CA VAL A 18 6.62 -13.20 -17.38
C VAL A 18 7.39 -12.97 -16.08
N MET A 19 7.56 -11.73 -15.64
CA MET A 19 8.26 -11.41 -14.40
C MET A 19 7.51 -11.95 -13.17
N VAL A 20 6.19 -11.77 -13.10
CA VAL A 20 5.36 -12.29 -11.99
C VAL A 20 5.53 -13.81 -11.85
N TRP A 21 5.43 -14.54 -12.95
CA TRP A 21 5.56 -15.99 -12.91
C TRP A 21 7.00 -16.46 -12.70
N ALA A 22 8.01 -15.73 -13.20
CA ALA A 22 9.41 -16.02 -12.89
C ALA A 22 9.69 -15.90 -11.39
N PHE A 23 9.20 -14.83 -10.75
CA PHE A 23 9.30 -14.66 -9.30
C PHE A 23 8.49 -15.72 -8.54
N HIS A 24 7.32 -16.12 -9.04
CA HIS A 24 6.55 -17.21 -8.45
C HIS A 24 7.38 -18.49 -8.34
N PHE A 25 8.00 -18.93 -9.43
CA PHE A 25 8.83 -20.14 -9.44
C PHE A 25 10.12 -19.96 -8.62
N LEU A 26 10.68 -18.75 -8.59
CA LEU A 26 11.84 -18.44 -7.75
C LEU A 26 11.50 -18.61 -6.26
N ILE A 27 10.37 -18.05 -5.83
CA ILE A 27 9.89 -18.14 -4.44
C ILE A 27 9.61 -19.60 -4.08
N LEU A 28 8.97 -20.37 -4.94
CA LEU A 28 8.67 -21.81 -4.71
C LEU A 28 9.93 -22.66 -4.47
N ARG A 29 11.07 -22.30 -5.05
CA ARG A 29 12.35 -22.97 -4.80
C ARG A 29 12.94 -22.71 -3.41
N GLY A 30 12.33 -21.81 -2.66
CA GLY A 30 12.78 -21.40 -1.35
C GLY A 30 13.85 -20.30 -1.42
N VAL A 31 13.48 -19.13 -0.97
CA VAL A 31 14.40 -17.97 -0.92
C VAL A 31 15.11 -17.98 0.44
N GLN A 32 15.87 -19.02 0.74
CA GLN A 32 16.70 -19.04 1.96
C GLN A 32 17.84 -17.99 1.91
N GLY A 33 18.15 -17.45 0.73
CA GLY A 33 19.03 -16.31 0.52
C GLY A 33 18.37 -14.92 0.61
N ALA A 34 17.08 -14.84 0.95
CA ALA A 34 16.32 -13.59 0.95
C ALA A 34 16.93 -12.48 1.82
N ALA A 35 17.60 -12.82 2.91
CA ALA A 35 18.24 -11.84 3.78
C ALA A 35 19.37 -11.08 3.07
N GLY A 36 20.19 -11.76 2.26
CA GLY A 36 21.23 -11.13 1.45
C GLY A 36 20.66 -10.27 0.32
N ILE A 37 19.66 -10.80 -0.39
CA ILE A 37 18.96 -10.08 -1.46
C ILE A 37 18.27 -8.84 -0.88
N ASN A 38 17.60 -8.98 0.25
CA ASN A 38 16.90 -7.87 0.92
C ASN A 38 17.86 -6.75 1.34
N LYS A 39 19.07 -7.09 1.78
CA LYS A 39 20.12 -6.11 2.10
C LYS A 39 20.57 -5.33 0.85
N ILE A 40 20.83 -6.03 -0.25
CA ILE A 40 21.24 -5.40 -1.53
C ILE A 40 20.12 -4.49 -2.03
N VAL A 41 18.87 -4.96 -2.03
CA VAL A 41 17.70 -4.19 -2.45
C VAL A 41 17.49 -2.96 -1.57
N THR A 42 17.70 -3.08 -0.26
CA THR A 42 17.57 -1.94 0.66
C THR A 42 18.62 -0.87 0.37
N ILE A 43 19.86 -1.26 0.13
CA ILE A 43 20.93 -0.32 -0.27
C ILE A 43 20.59 0.33 -1.62
N ALA A 44 20.15 -0.48 -2.59
CA ALA A 44 19.78 0.00 -3.93
C ALA A 44 18.57 0.96 -3.91
N LYS A 45 17.72 0.92 -2.88
CA LYS A 45 16.63 1.88 -2.67
C LYS A 45 17.13 3.18 -2.04
N ILE A 46 17.91 3.06 -0.98
CA ILE A 46 18.27 4.20 -0.13
C ILE A 46 19.32 5.07 -0.81
N VAL A 47 20.35 4.48 -1.43
CA VAL A 47 21.45 5.23 -2.02
C VAL A 47 21.00 6.22 -3.12
N PRO A 48 20.19 5.83 -4.11
CA PRO A 48 19.70 6.78 -5.11
C PRO A 48 18.85 7.90 -4.52
N LEU A 49 18.00 7.59 -3.51
CA LEU A 49 17.16 8.59 -2.86
C LEU A 49 17.98 9.57 -2.02
N LEU A 50 18.99 9.10 -1.29
CA LEU A 50 19.89 9.99 -0.55
C LEU A 50 20.69 10.88 -1.49
N LEU A 51 21.22 10.33 -2.61
CA LEU A 51 21.88 11.13 -3.62
C LEU A 51 20.92 12.18 -4.18
N PHE A 52 19.69 11.80 -4.49
CA PHE A 52 18.68 12.73 -4.97
C PHE A 52 18.44 13.87 -3.98
N VAL A 53 18.25 13.57 -2.68
CA VAL A 53 18.09 14.58 -1.63
C VAL A 53 19.30 15.51 -1.55
N VAL A 54 20.52 14.98 -1.65
CA VAL A 54 21.75 15.79 -1.66
C VAL A 54 21.77 16.73 -2.87
N VAL A 55 21.45 16.22 -4.07
CA VAL A 55 21.41 17.06 -5.28
C VAL A 55 20.31 18.13 -5.17
N LEU A 56 19.14 17.80 -4.62
CA LEU A 56 18.08 18.79 -4.36
C LEU A 56 18.57 19.91 -3.43
N LEU A 57 19.28 19.59 -2.35
CA LEU A 57 19.79 20.62 -1.41
C LEU A 57 20.75 21.60 -2.08
N PHE A 58 21.57 21.16 -3.04
CA PHE A 58 22.49 22.04 -3.77
C PHE A 58 21.80 22.89 -4.85
N ASN A 59 20.62 22.47 -5.32
CA ASN A 59 19.86 23.15 -6.38
C ASN A 59 18.60 23.85 -5.82
N PHE A 60 18.43 23.90 -4.51
CA PHE A 60 17.26 24.45 -3.86
C PHE A 60 17.23 25.99 -3.97
N ASP A 61 16.16 26.52 -4.57
CA ASP A 61 15.87 27.94 -4.63
C ASP A 61 14.67 28.28 -3.74
N GLY A 62 14.89 29.20 -2.80
CA GLY A 62 13.87 29.59 -1.83
C GLY A 62 12.70 30.35 -2.46
N GLN A 63 12.91 31.07 -3.56
CA GLN A 63 11.85 31.78 -4.26
C GLN A 63 10.92 30.80 -4.98
N THR A 64 11.49 29.87 -5.74
CA THR A 64 10.74 28.78 -6.39
C THR A 64 9.92 27.96 -5.39
N PHE A 65 10.50 27.67 -4.22
CA PHE A 65 9.79 26.99 -3.14
C PHE A 65 8.61 27.81 -2.62
N TYR A 66 8.80 29.11 -2.38
CA TYR A 66 7.73 29.99 -1.91
C TYR A 66 6.59 30.13 -2.90
N ASP A 67 6.91 30.22 -4.19
CA ASP A 67 5.91 30.32 -5.26
C ASP A 67 5.11 29.02 -5.42
N ASN A 68 5.73 27.87 -5.19
CA ASN A 68 5.06 26.57 -5.20
C ASN A 68 4.26 26.26 -3.94
N LEU A 69 4.61 26.90 -2.80
CA LEU A 69 3.92 26.71 -1.53
C LEU A 69 2.44 27.12 -1.70
N TRP A 70 1.53 26.46 -1.10
CA TRP A 70 0.10 26.73 -1.16
C TRP A 70 -0.58 26.41 -2.51
N GLY A 71 0.10 25.80 -3.44
CA GLY A 71 -0.48 25.38 -4.71
C GLY A 71 -0.28 26.35 -5.87
N GLY A 72 0.65 27.31 -5.69
CA GLY A 72 0.99 28.33 -6.69
C GLY A 72 0.32 29.68 -6.45
N PRO A 73 0.75 30.71 -7.21
CA PRO A 73 0.34 32.09 -7.01
C PRO A 73 -1.17 32.34 -7.25
N GLU A 74 -1.79 31.58 -8.13
CA GLU A 74 -3.21 31.68 -8.49
C GLU A 74 -4.15 30.96 -7.49
N THR A 75 -3.60 30.24 -6.50
CA THR A 75 -4.41 29.46 -5.57
C THR A 75 -4.88 30.34 -4.40
N GLU A 76 -6.18 30.38 -4.14
CA GLU A 76 -6.72 31.04 -2.97
C GLU A 76 -6.20 30.42 -1.69
N LYS A 77 -5.63 31.23 -0.80
CA LYS A 77 -5.07 30.83 0.49
C LYS A 77 -6.17 30.73 1.57
N THR A 78 -7.27 30.04 1.26
CA THR A 78 -8.38 29.84 2.19
C THR A 78 -8.26 28.47 2.86
N PHE A 79 -8.83 28.30 4.05
CA PHE A 79 -8.88 27.01 4.74
C PHE A 79 -9.56 25.94 3.88
N GLY A 80 -10.62 26.30 3.12
CA GLY A 80 -11.31 25.38 2.22
C GLY A 80 -10.43 24.87 1.10
N SER A 81 -9.61 25.75 0.50
CA SER A 81 -8.65 25.38 -0.55
C SER A 81 -7.56 24.45 0.01
N ILE A 82 -6.97 24.79 1.14
CA ILE A 82 -5.95 23.97 1.80
C ILE A 82 -6.52 22.60 2.18
N TRP A 83 -7.72 22.56 2.76
CA TRP A 83 -8.38 21.29 3.11
C TRP A 83 -8.62 20.42 1.88
N THR A 84 -9.05 21.01 0.76
CA THR A 84 -9.27 20.28 -0.49
C THR A 84 -7.96 19.69 -1.02
N GLN A 85 -6.87 20.44 -1.02
CA GLN A 85 -5.55 19.96 -1.44
C GLN A 85 -5.08 18.81 -0.54
N VAL A 86 -5.17 18.96 0.79
CA VAL A 86 -4.82 17.90 1.75
C VAL A 86 -5.67 16.65 1.50
N ARG A 87 -6.98 16.80 1.32
CA ARG A 87 -7.89 15.67 1.05
C ARG A 87 -7.52 14.90 -0.22
N GLN A 88 -7.15 15.60 -1.28
CA GLN A 88 -6.79 14.96 -2.56
C GLN A 88 -5.51 14.11 -2.47
N THR A 89 -4.60 14.41 -1.54
CA THR A 89 -3.36 13.64 -1.36
C THR A 89 -3.48 12.49 -0.34
N MET A 90 -4.62 12.36 0.35
CA MET A 90 -4.76 11.42 1.46
C MET A 90 -4.52 9.96 1.07
N LEU A 91 -5.10 9.48 -0.04
CA LEU A 91 -4.90 8.09 -0.47
C LEU A 91 -3.45 7.82 -0.88
N VAL A 92 -2.78 8.79 -1.52
CA VAL A 92 -1.35 8.68 -1.84
C VAL A 92 -0.52 8.59 -0.57
N THR A 93 -0.83 9.43 0.42
CA THR A 93 -0.14 9.42 1.72
C THR A 93 -0.34 8.09 2.45
N VAL A 94 -1.54 7.51 2.42
CA VAL A 94 -1.78 6.18 2.98
C VAL A 94 -0.93 5.13 2.25
N PHE A 95 -0.90 5.15 0.91
CA PHE A 95 -0.16 4.18 0.12
C PHE A 95 1.32 4.12 0.47
N VAL A 96 1.98 5.26 0.64
CA VAL A 96 3.43 5.29 0.89
C VAL A 96 3.82 4.72 2.26
N PHE A 97 2.88 4.59 3.19
CA PHE A 97 3.10 3.99 4.51
C PHE A 97 2.62 2.54 4.63
N ILE A 98 1.95 1.97 3.61
CA ILE A 98 1.59 0.55 3.57
C ILE A 98 2.86 -0.29 3.62
N GLY A 99 2.87 -1.30 4.50
CA GLY A 99 4.01 -2.19 4.73
C GLY A 99 4.72 -1.96 6.07
N ILE A 100 4.44 -0.84 6.76
CA ILE A 100 4.99 -0.61 8.10
C ILE A 100 4.49 -1.65 9.11
N GLU A 101 3.30 -2.21 8.87
CA GLU A 101 2.69 -3.31 9.61
C GLU A 101 3.43 -4.64 9.45
N ALA A 102 4.29 -4.80 8.45
CA ALA A 102 5.03 -6.02 8.20
C ALA A 102 5.89 -6.45 9.41
N ALA A 103 6.40 -5.50 10.19
CA ALA A 103 7.07 -5.79 11.44
C ALA A 103 6.18 -6.58 12.41
N SER A 104 4.86 -6.30 12.45
CA SER A 104 3.89 -7.03 13.27
C SER A 104 3.62 -8.43 12.73
N VAL A 105 3.55 -8.61 11.41
CA VAL A 105 3.35 -9.92 10.76
C VAL A 105 4.53 -10.87 11.08
N TYR A 106 5.74 -10.33 11.10
CA TYR A 106 6.95 -11.09 11.41
C TYR A 106 7.31 -11.10 12.92
N SER A 107 6.43 -10.63 13.79
CA SER A 107 6.65 -10.56 15.25
C SER A 107 7.03 -11.91 15.90
N ARG A 108 6.57 -13.03 15.32
CA ARG A 108 6.94 -14.39 15.77
C ARG A 108 8.43 -14.71 15.67
N TYR A 109 9.19 -13.95 14.86
CA TYR A 109 10.63 -14.11 14.69
C TYR A 109 11.44 -13.12 15.55
N ALA A 110 10.78 -12.18 16.23
CA ALA A 110 11.43 -11.22 17.09
C ALA A 110 11.93 -11.88 18.38
N MET A 111 13.13 -11.51 18.81
CA MET A 111 13.68 -11.98 20.08
C MET A 111 12.91 -11.42 21.28
N LYS A 112 12.47 -10.17 21.19
CA LYS A 112 11.65 -9.49 22.20
C LYS A 112 10.47 -8.81 21.52
N ARG A 113 9.30 -8.89 22.17
CA ARG A 113 8.07 -8.24 21.66
C ARG A 113 8.22 -6.71 21.53
N GLU A 114 8.96 -6.10 22.44
CA GLU A 114 9.22 -4.64 22.44
C GLU A 114 10.01 -4.18 21.21
N ASP A 115 10.88 -5.05 20.66
CA ASP A 115 11.70 -4.71 19.49
C ASP A 115 10.84 -4.47 18.23
N VAL A 116 9.69 -5.14 18.14
CA VAL A 116 8.73 -4.93 17.03
C VAL A 116 8.21 -3.50 17.04
N GLY A 117 7.76 -3.00 18.19
CA GLY A 117 7.27 -1.63 18.33
C GLY A 117 8.36 -0.59 18.06
N ARG A 118 9.57 -0.80 18.60
CA ARG A 118 10.72 0.08 18.36
C ARG A 118 11.11 0.11 16.88
N ALA A 119 11.21 -1.04 16.23
CA ALA A 119 11.55 -1.13 14.81
C ALA A 119 10.50 -0.42 13.94
N THR A 120 9.21 -0.57 14.27
CA THR A 120 8.11 0.11 13.57
C THR A 120 8.24 1.63 13.69
N VAL A 121 8.44 2.16 14.90
CA VAL A 121 8.56 3.62 15.13
C VAL A 121 9.80 4.19 14.45
N ILE A 122 10.97 3.54 14.60
CA ILE A 122 12.22 4.00 13.98
C ILE A 122 12.08 3.96 12.45
N GLY A 123 11.56 2.86 11.89
CA GLY A 123 11.30 2.72 10.46
C GLY A 123 10.36 3.81 9.94
N PHE A 124 9.27 4.08 10.66
CA PHE A 124 8.34 5.16 10.32
C PHE A 124 9.03 6.53 10.29
N MET A 125 9.82 6.86 11.31
CA MET A 125 10.52 8.15 11.37
C MET A 125 11.54 8.32 10.23
N ILE A 126 12.32 7.28 9.92
CA ILE A 126 13.30 7.31 8.82
C ILE A 126 12.58 7.50 7.48
N VAL A 127 11.55 6.68 7.21
CA VAL A 127 10.80 6.74 5.94
C VAL A 127 10.10 8.09 5.80
N THR A 128 9.43 8.57 6.85
CA THR A 128 8.74 9.88 6.83
C THR A 128 9.72 11.02 6.56
N SER A 129 10.87 11.04 7.24
CA SER A 129 11.89 12.07 7.03
C SER A 129 12.40 12.08 5.59
N LEU A 130 12.64 10.89 5.02
CA LEU A 130 13.09 10.76 3.63
C LEU A 130 12.01 11.22 2.64
N LEU A 131 10.75 10.79 2.83
CA LEU A 131 9.63 11.19 1.97
C LEU A 131 9.37 12.69 2.03
N VAL A 132 9.39 13.28 3.22
CA VAL A 132 9.24 14.72 3.40
C VAL A 132 10.39 15.45 2.69
N ALA A 133 11.65 15.02 2.88
CA ALA A 133 12.79 15.63 2.22
C ALA A 133 12.66 15.56 0.68
N VAL A 134 12.37 14.39 0.12
CA VAL A 134 12.18 14.21 -1.33
C VAL A 134 11.06 15.10 -1.86
N THR A 135 9.91 15.13 -1.18
CA THR A 135 8.74 15.89 -1.65
C THR A 135 8.94 17.38 -1.52
N VAL A 136 9.32 17.84 -0.32
CA VAL A 136 9.42 19.29 -0.02
C VAL A 136 10.56 19.95 -0.79
N LEU A 137 11.73 19.31 -0.86
CA LEU A 137 12.87 19.90 -1.56
C LEU A 137 12.66 19.93 -3.08
N SER A 138 11.91 19.00 -3.66
CA SER A 138 11.60 19.04 -5.11
C SER A 138 10.83 20.29 -5.50
N PHE A 139 9.98 20.82 -4.62
CA PHE A 139 9.25 22.08 -4.86
C PHE A 139 10.15 23.33 -4.83
N GLY A 140 11.37 23.22 -4.35
CA GLY A 140 12.37 24.31 -4.40
C GLY A 140 13.29 24.24 -5.62
N VAL A 141 13.06 23.31 -6.56
CA VAL A 141 13.95 23.12 -7.73
C VAL A 141 13.25 23.45 -9.04
N LEU A 142 12.00 23.04 -9.18
CA LEU A 142 11.22 23.24 -10.41
C LEU A 142 9.83 23.79 -10.10
N PRO A 143 9.22 24.55 -11.03
CA PRO A 143 7.83 24.96 -10.92
C PRO A 143 6.91 23.74 -10.76
N ARG A 144 5.90 23.87 -9.91
CA ARG A 144 4.93 22.80 -9.63
C ARG A 144 4.29 22.24 -10.90
N GLU A 145 3.99 23.09 -11.87
CA GLU A 145 3.35 22.72 -13.14
C GLU A 145 4.25 21.80 -13.97
N GLU A 146 5.55 22.08 -13.98
CA GLU A 146 6.54 21.22 -14.65
C GLU A 146 6.63 19.86 -13.98
N ILE A 147 6.69 19.82 -12.62
CA ILE A 147 6.71 18.55 -11.86
C ILE A 147 5.43 17.76 -12.12
N ALA A 148 4.27 18.43 -12.16
CA ALA A 148 2.98 17.79 -12.40
C ALA A 148 2.83 17.23 -13.83
N ALA A 149 3.50 17.84 -14.81
CA ALA A 149 3.51 17.37 -16.19
C ALA A 149 4.50 16.22 -16.44
N MET A 150 5.39 15.94 -15.48
CA MET A 150 6.38 14.87 -15.62
C MET A 150 5.72 13.50 -15.59
N ARG A 151 6.22 12.62 -16.45
CA ARG A 151 5.82 11.21 -16.43
C ARG A 151 6.28 10.53 -15.13
N ALA A 152 5.44 9.69 -14.56
CA ALA A 152 5.81 8.90 -13.40
C ALA A 152 6.91 7.85 -13.74
N PRO A 153 7.97 7.72 -12.92
CA PRO A 153 8.21 8.44 -11.68
C PRO A 153 8.85 9.82 -11.89
N SER A 154 8.23 10.88 -11.40
CA SER A 154 8.69 12.27 -11.56
C SER A 154 10.11 12.54 -11.04
N VAL A 155 10.57 11.77 -10.04
CA VAL A 155 11.94 11.84 -9.48
C VAL A 155 13.01 11.74 -10.58
N ALA A 156 12.79 10.91 -11.63
CA ALA A 156 13.72 10.78 -12.72
C ALA A 156 13.81 12.07 -13.55
N GLY A 157 12.67 12.68 -13.86
CA GLY A 157 12.61 13.96 -14.59
C GLY A 157 13.21 15.12 -13.79
N VAL A 158 12.92 15.19 -12.49
CA VAL A 158 13.50 16.23 -11.62
C VAL A 158 15.03 16.08 -11.55
N LEU A 159 15.56 14.87 -11.42
CA LEU A 159 17.00 14.66 -11.40
C LEU A 159 17.65 14.98 -12.76
N GLU A 160 16.98 14.62 -13.85
CA GLU A 160 17.43 14.96 -15.21
C GLU A 160 17.54 16.47 -15.42
N ALA A 161 16.58 17.24 -14.94
CA ALA A 161 16.58 18.69 -15.05
C ALA A 161 17.77 19.33 -14.30
N MET A 162 18.23 18.71 -13.19
CA MET A 162 19.34 19.25 -12.38
C MET A 162 20.74 18.83 -12.89
N VAL A 163 20.90 17.57 -13.26
CA VAL A 163 22.23 17.00 -13.54
C VAL A 163 22.36 16.39 -14.93
N GLY A 164 21.31 16.52 -15.74
CA GLY A 164 21.29 16.01 -17.11
C GLY A 164 20.85 14.54 -17.24
N PRO A 165 20.88 13.99 -18.48
CA PRO A 165 20.31 12.68 -18.80
C PRO A 165 20.85 11.50 -17.99
N TRP A 166 22.09 11.56 -17.52
CA TRP A 166 22.68 10.50 -16.69
C TRP A 166 21.94 10.33 -15.37
N GLY A 167 21.39 11.42 -14.82
CA GLY A 167 20.60 11.39 -13.59
C GLY A 167 19.32 10.59 -13.74
N ALA A 168 18.61 10.77 -14.85
CA ALA A 168 17.41 9.98 -15.16
C ALA A 168 17.73 8.49 -15.29
N VAL A 169 18.84 8.15 -15.97
CA VAL A 169 19.29 6.75 -16.12
C VAL A 169 19.64 6.14 -14.75
N PHE A 170 20.42 6.86 -13.93
CA PHE A 170 20.84 6.40 -12.62
C PHE A 170 19.66 6.08 -11.71
N ILE A 171 18.72 7.02 -11.59
CA ILE A 171 17.54 6.82 -10.72
C ILE A 171 16.61 5.72 -11.26
N SER A 172 16.49 5.61 -12.60
CA SER A 172 15.66 4.58 -13.23
C SER A 172 16.20 3.18 -13.00
N VAL A 173 17.52 2.98 -13.08
CA VAL A 173 18.16 1.69 -12.75
C VAL A 173 17.94 1.35 -11.27
N GLY A 174 18.18 2.31 -10.38
CA GLY A 174 17.91 2.15 -8.95
C GLY A 174 16.45 1.79 -8.65
N LEU A 175 15.52 2.43 -9.35
CA LEU A 175 14.09 2.14 -9.25
C LEU A 175 13.74 0.73 -9.71
N ILE A 176 14.26 0.26 -10.85
CA ILE A 176 14.01 -1.09 -11.35
C ILE A 176 14.46 -2.13 -10.32
N VAL A 177 15.69 -2.02 -9.80
CA VAL A 177 16.20 -2.93 -8.77
C VAL A 177 15.35 -2.86 -7.51
N SER A 178 14.96 -1.65 -7.10
CA SER A 178 14.10 -1.41 -5.95
C SER A 178 12.73 -2.08 -6.09
N VAL A 179 12.06 -1.90 -7.24
CA VAL A 179 10.73 -2.44 -7.51
C VAL A 179 10.74 -3.96 -7.56
N LEU A 180 11.74 -4.57 -8.22
CA LEU A 180 11.88 -6.03 -8.28
C LEU A 180 12.09 -6.63 -6.89
N GLY A 181 12.92 -6.01 -6.06
CA GLY A 181 13.10 -6.47 -4.69
C GLY A 181 11.89 -6.21 -3.79
N ALA A 182 11.18 -5.11 -4.00
CA ALA A 182 9.91 -4.86 -3.31
C ALA A 182 8.87 -5.92 -3.72
N TYR A 183 8.76 -6.24 -4.99
CA TYR A 183 7.85 -7.27 -5.48
C TYR A 183 8.11 -8.63 -4.81
N LEU A 184 9.39 -9.03 -4.69
CA LEU A 184 9.76 -10.24 -3.97
C LEU A 184 9.28 -10.22 -2.51
N ALA A 185 9.57 -9.14 -1.78
CA ALA A 185 9.19 -9.00 -0.37
C ALA A 185 7.67 -8.99 -0.19
N TRP A 186 6.95 -8.26 -1.04
CA TRP A 186 5.49 -8.20 -1.00
C TRP A 186 4.83 -9.51 -1.38
N SER A 187 5.38 -10.27 -2.35
CA SER A 187 4.85 -11.58 -2.73
C SER A 187 4.95 -12.58 -1.58
N LEU A 188 6.05 -12.54 -0.83
CA LEU A 188 6.22 -13.36 0.37
C LEU A 188 5.23 -12.96 1.47
N LEU A 189 5.09 -11.68 1.75
CA LEU A 189 4.16 -11.16 2.75
C LEU A 189 2.71 -11.47 2.40
N ALA A 190 2.31 -11.26 1.14
CA ALA A 190 0.97 -11.51 0.65
C ALA A 190 0.59 -12.99 0.66
N ALA A 191 1.55 -13.91 0.54
CA ALA A 191 1.32 -15.35 0.70
C ALA A 191 1.26 -15.77 2.17
N GLU A 192 2.03 -15.12 3.05
CA GLU A 192 2.09 -15.46 4.49
C GLU A 192 0.76 -15.15 5.20
N VAL A 193 0.08 -14.05 4.85
CA VAL A 193 -1.17 -13.63 5.50
C VAL A 193 -2.29 -14.67 5.34
N PRO A 194 -2.67 -15.13 4.14
CA PRO A 194 -3.69 -16.18 3.96
C PRO A 194 -3.28 -17.51 4.60
N TYR A 195 -2.00 -17.85 4.56
CA TYR A 195 -1.46 -19.05 5.20
C TYR A 195 -1.65 -19.02 6.72
N LEU A 196 -1.28 -17.92 7.36
CA LEU A 196 -1.50 -17.77 8.80
C LEU A 196 -2.98 -17.75 9.15
N ALA A 197 -3.79 -17.03 8.38
CA ALA A 197 -5.24 -17.01 8.57
C ALA A 197 -5.84 -18.43 8.46
N ALA A 198 -5.37 -19.26 7.54
CA ALA A 198 -5.79 -20.65 7.43
C ALA A 198 -5.40 -21.46 8.67
N LYS A 199 -4.16 -21.32 9.15
CA LYS A 199 -3.70 -21.98 10.39
C LYS A 199 -4.53 -21.65 11.62
N TYR A 200 -5.08 -20.44 11.67
CA TYR A 200 -5.97 -20.01 12.75
C TYR A 200 -7.46 -20.33 12.47
N GLY A 201 -7.77 -21.07 11.41
CA GLY A 201 -9.15 -21.46 11.06
C GLY A 201 -9.99 -20.31 10.50
N LEU A 202 -9.37 -19.17 10.15
CA LEU A 202 -10.03 -17.98 9.62
C LEU A 202 -10.08 -17.98 8.09
N PHE A 203 -9.36 -18.90 7.44
CA PHE A 203 -9.28 -19.06 6.01
C PHE A 203 -9.37 -20.54 5.63
N PRO A 204 -9.70 -20.91 4.37
CA PRO A 204 -9.81 -22.32 4.00
C PRO A 204 -8.53 -23.10 4.26
N LYS A 205 -8.64 -24.32 4.78
CA LYS A 205 -7.50 -25.21 5.11
C LYS A 205 -6.60 -25.49 3.90
N TYR A 206 -7.12 -25.37 2.70
CA TYR A 206 -6.38 -25.50 1.45
C TYR A 206 -5.13 -24.61 1.40
N PHE A 207 -5.16 -23.46 2.07
CA PHE A 207 -4.05 -22.50 2.11
C PHE A 207 -2.97 -22.79 3.16
N GLU A 208 -3.15 -23.82 3.99
CA GLU A 208 -2.13 -24.30 4.92
C GLU A 208 -1.00 -25.09 4.25
N LYS A 209 -1.20 -25.49 2.98
CA LYS A 209 -0.24 -26.36 2.27
C LYS A 209 1.07 -25.63 2.00
N THR A 210 2.17 -26.20 2.47
CA THR A 210 3.54 -25.76 2.16
C THR A 210 4.29 -26.82 1.35
N ASN A 211 5.33 -26.41 0.64
CA ASN A 211 6.29 -27.32 0.01
C ASN A 211 7.47 -27.64 0.96
N ASP A 212 8.45 -28.43 0.48
CA ASP A 212 9.65 -28.81 1.26
C ASP A 212 10.49 -27.59 1.69
N ALA A 213 10.45 -26.50 0.95
CA ALA A 213 11.08 -25.23 1.28
C ALA A 213 10.24 -24.37 2.26
N LYS A 214 9.16 -24.92 2.84
CA LYS A 214 8.22 -24.26 3.77
C LYS A 214 7.50 -23.03 3.18
N VAL A 215 7.41 -22.95 1.86
CA VAL A 215 6.69 -21.87 1.17
C VAL A 215 5.20 -22.23 1.05
N PRO A 216 4.26 -21.34 1.39
CA PRO A 216 2.83 -21.58 1.28
C PRO A 216 2.36 -21.53 -0.18
N VAL A 217 2.37 -22.70 -0.85
CA VAL A 217 2.19 -22.84 -2.31
C VAL A 217 0.85 -22.30 -2.79
N ASN A 218 -0.23 -22.68 -2.13
CA ASN A 218 -1.58 -22.31 -2.56
C ASN A 218 -1.90 -20.84 -2.29
N ALA A 219 -1.38 -20.30 -1.19
CA ALA A 219 -1.52 -18.88 -0.88
C ALA A 219 -0.73 -18.01 -1.87
N LEU A 220 0.51 -18.41 -2.20
CA LEU A 220 1.32 -17.73 -3.22
C LEU A 220 0.67 -17.81 -4.61
N LEU A 221 0.10 -18.95 -4.97
CA LEU A 221 -0.62 -19.11 -6.24
C LEU A 221 -1.83 -18.18 -6.32
N LEU A 222 -2.66 -18.13 -5.26
CA LEU A 222 -3.80 -17.21 -5.19
C LEU A 222 -3.36 -15.76 -5.38
N THR A 223 -2.32 -15.34 -4.65
CA THR A 223 -1.77 -13.98 -4.76
C THR A 223 -1.37 -13.66 -6.19
N ASN A 224 -0.61 -14.53 -6.85
CA ASN A 224 -0.14 -14.27 -8.20
C ASN A 224 -1.24 -14.36 -9.27
N ILE A 225 -2.28 -15.17 -9.06
CA ILE A 225 -3.48 -15.15 -9.93
C ILE A 225 -4.19 -13.79 -9.81
N ILE A 226 -4.36 -13.26 -8.59
CA ILE A 226 -4.99 -11.95 -8.38
C ILE A 226 -4.15 -10.85 -9.05
N VAL A 227 -2.83 -10.87 -8.90
CA VAL A 227 -1.91 -9.94 -9.58
C VAL A 227 -2.04 -10.05 -11.10
N GLN A 228 -2.10 -11.29 -11.64
CA GLN A 228 -2.26 -11.51 -13.08
C GLN A 228 -3.58 -10.96 -13.60
N VAL A 229 -4.67 -11.17 -12.91
CA VAL A 229 -5.99 -10.60 -13.26
C VAL A 229 -5.91 -9.09 -13.26
N PHE A 230 -5.30 -8.50 -12.23
CA PHE A 230 -5.13 -7.05 -12.15
C PHE A 230 -4.28 -6.51 -13.30
N LEU A 231 -3.18 -7.18 -13.68
CA LEU A 231 -2.37 -6.81 -14.85
C LEU A 231 -3.19 -6.81 -16.15
N VAL A 232 -4.12 -7.74 -16.31
CA VAL A 232 -5.02 -7.73 -17.47
C VAL A 232 -5.99 -6.54 -17.41
N VAL A 233 -6.51 -6.21 -16.23
CA VAL A 233 -7.41 -5.06 -16.04
C VAL A 233 -6.70 -3.74 -16.37
N THR A 234 -5.39 -3.61 -16.13
CA THR A 234 -4.64 -2.39 -16.47
C THR A 234 -4.63 -2.07 -17.96
N MET A 235 -4.85 -3.05 -18.84
CA MET A 235 -4.96 -2.81 -20.30
C MET A 235 -6.18 -1.95 -20.68
N PHE A 236 -7.20 -1.92 -19.82
CA PHE A 236 -8.45 -1.21 -20.04
C PHE A 236 -8.52 0.13 -19.30
N THR A 237 -7.42 0.55 -18.69
CA THR A 237 -7.36 1.72 -17.82
C THR A 237 -6.29 2.69 -18.31
N THR A 238 -6.64 3.97 -18.46
CA THR A 238 -5.70 5.01 -18.90
C THR A 238 -4.68 5.35 -17.82
N TYR A 239 -5.08 5.26 -16.54
CA TYR A 239 -4.27 5.63 -15.37
C TYR A 239 -4.11 4.44 -14.41
N ALA A 240 -3.66 3.30 -14.95
CA ALA A 240 -3.55 2.03 -14.22
C ALA A 240 -2.77 2.13 -12.91
N PHE A 241 -1.64 2.86 -12.92
CA PHE A 241 -0.82 3.04 -11.72
C PHE A 241 -1.57 3.81 -10.62
N GLN A 242 -2.22 4.92 -10.96
CA GLN A 242 -2.96 5.72 -9.98
C GLN A 242 -4.15 4.95 -9.41
N LEU A 243 -4.90 4.26 -10.26
CA LEU A 243 -5.99 3.39 -9.82
C LEU A 243 -5.50 2.31 -8.84
N ALA A 244 -4.40 1.62 -9.17
CA ALA A 244 -3.81 0.61 -8.32
C ALA A 244 -3.42 1.18 -6.94
N LEU A 245 -2.77 2.35 -6.93
CA LEU A 245 -2.34 3.04 -5.72
C LEU A 245 -3.53 3.41 -4.83
N GLU A 246 -4.53 4.08 -5.39
CA GLU A 246 -5.69 4.59 -4.65
C GLU A 246 -6.59 3.45 -4.17
N LEU A 247 -6.79 2.42 -5.01
CA LEU A 247 -7.58 1.25 -4.64
C LEU A 247 -6.90 0.40 -3.55
N THR A 248 -5.57 0.23 -3.64
CA THR A 248 -4.79 -0.46 -2.59
C THR A 248 -4.91 0.29 -1.26
N SER A 249 -4.79 1.61 -1.28
CA SER A 249 -4.97 2.45 -0.09
C SER A 249 -6.35 2.28 0.53
N ALA A 250 -7.39 2.35 -0.29
CA ALA A 250 -8.77 2.21 0.18
C ALA A 250 -9.05 0.83 0.79
N LEU A 251 -8.56 -0.24 0.13
CA LEU A 251 -8.69 -1.62 0.63
C LEU A 251 -7.96 -1.82 1.96
N THR A 252 -6.79 -1.20 2.13
CA THR A 252 -5.97 -1.34 3.34
C THR A 252 -6.54 -0.53 4.52
N LEU A 253 -7.19 0.59 4.26
CA LEU A 253 -7.79 1.42 5.30
C LEU A 253 -8.91 0.72 6.08
N ILE A 254 -9.64 -0.20 5.46
CA ILE A 254 -10.73 -0.94 6.13
C ILE A 254 -10.17 -1.86 7.24
N PRO A 255 -9.18 -2.74 6.99
CA PRO A 255 -8.54 -3.50 8.06
C PRO A 255 -7.88 -2.60 9.11
N TYR A 256 -7.25 -1.49 8.72
CA TYR A 256 -6.63 -0.56 9.67
C TYR A 256 -7.66 0.06 10.62
N LEU A 257 -8.82 0.47 10.10
CA LEU A 257 -9.93 0.94 10.95
C LEU A 257 -10.39 -0.13 11.92
N LEU A 258 -10.55 -1.38 11.46
CA LEU A 258 -10.99 -2.49 12.31
C LEU A 258 -9.98 -2.81 13.41
N VAL A 259 -8.69 -2.80 13.09
CA VAL A 259 -7.61 -3.02 14.07
C VAL A 259 -7.57 -1.90 15.10
N ALA A 260 -7.63 -0.64 14.66
CA ALA A 260 -7.63 0.52 15.55
C ALA A 260 -8.88 0.53 16.46
N ALA A 261 -10.06 0.26 15.90
CA ALA A 261 -11.30 0.17 16.66
C ALA A 261 -11.29 -0.99 17.66
N TYR A 262 -10.68 -2.12 17.31
CA TYR A 262 -10.52 -3.24 18.22
C TYR A 262 -9.54 -2.91 19.36
N ALA A 263 -8.42 -2.27 19.07
CA ALA A 263 -7.51 -1.78 20.09
C ALA A 263 -8.19 -0.79 21.04
N LEU A 264 -9.02 0.13 20.49
CA LEU A 264 -9.83 1.06 21.26
C LEU A 264 -10.82 0.32 22.19
N LYS A 265 -11.49 -0.71 21.67
CA LYS A 265 -12.40 -1.55 22.46
C LYS A 265 -11.67 -2.22 23.62
N LEU A 266 -10.51 -2.84 23.40
CA LEU A 266 -9.71 -3.49 24.42
C LEU A 266 -9.25 -2.51 25.51
N ALA A 267 -8.77 -1.33 25.10
CA ALA A 267 -8.36 -0.29 26.05
C ALA A 267 -9.54 0.27 26.82
N TYR A 268 -10.72 0.42 26.18
CA TYR A 268 -11.94 0.89 26.84
C TYR A 268 -12.49 -0.13 27.84
N SER A 269 -12.57 -1.42 27.47
CA SER A 269 -13.04 -2.49 28.38
C SER A 269 -12.05 -2.80 29.51
N GLY A 270 -10.74 -2.51 29.30
CA GLY A 270 -9.69 -2.84 30.25
C GLY A 270 -9.31 -4.32 30.29
N GLU A 271 -9.84 -5.15 29.40
CA GLU A 271 -9.74 -6.61 29.38
C GLU A 271 -8.29 -7.14 29.40
N THR A 272 -7.34 -6.37 28.85
CA THR A 272 -5.92 -6.75 28.77
C THR A 272 -5.01 -5.92 29.70
N TYR A 273 -5.57 -5.00 30.50
CA TYR A 273 -4.83 -4.00 31.27
C TYR A 273 -4.99 -4.13 32.79
N GLU A 274 -5.36 -5.31 33.29
CA GLU A 274 -5.61 -5.54 34.73
C GLU A 274 -4.42 -5.15 35.64
N LYS A 275 -3.20 -5.17 35.12
CA LYS A 275 -1.96 -4.90 35.86
C LYS A 275 -1.34 -3.52 35.62
N ASP A 276 -1.79 -2.75 34.64
CA ASP A 276 -1.18 -1.47 34.25
C ASP A 276 -2.22 -0.43 33.73
N ALA A 277 -2.82 0.28 34.66
CA ALA A 277 -3.79 1.32 34.37
C ALA A 277 -3.19 2.54 33.63
N SER A 278 -1.87 2.80 33.81
CA SER A 278 -1.21 3.93 33.13
C SER A 278 -1.01 3.64 31.65
N ALA A 279 -0.58 2.44 31.29
CA ALA A 279 -0.50 1.99 29.91
C ALA A 279 -1.88 2.02 29.23
N ARG A 280 -2.95 1.61 29.94
CA ARG A 280 -4.32 1.64 29.45
C ARG A 280 -4.76 3.02 28.96
N ASN A 281 -4.55 4.07 29.77
CA ASN A 281 -4.97 5.43 29.43
C ASN A 281 -4.22 5.95 28.19
N LYS A 282 -2.93 5.71 28.12
CA LYS A 282 -2.12 6.07 26.96
C LYS A 282 -2.60 5.36 25.69
N GLU A 283 -2.83 4.06 25.76
CA GLU A 283 -3.26 3.28 24.61
C GLU A 283 -4.71 3.57 24.21
N LEU A 284 -5.59 3.94 25.14
CA LEU A 284 -6.93 4.42 24.85
C LEU A 284 -6.90 5.69 23.97
N ILE A 285 -6.04 6.65 24.30
CA ILE A 285 -5.90 7.88 23.52
C ILE A 285 -5.33 7.58 22.14
N ILE A 286 -4.26 6.77 22.06
CA ILE A 286 -3.61 6.43 20.80
C ILE A 286 -4.59 5.67 19.88
N ALA A 287 -5.29 4.66 20.40
CA ALA A 287 -6.26 3.89 19.65
C ALA A 287 -7.47 4.73 19.22
N GLY A 288 -7.90 5.67 20.07
CA GLY A 288 -8.95 6.64 19.73
C GLY A 288 -8.56 7.53 18.55
N ILE A 289 -7.38 8.15 18.62
CA ILE A 289 -6.84 8.98 17.52
C ILE A 289 -6.69 8.15 16.25
N ALA A 290 -6.13 6.95 16.33
CA ALA A 290 -5.95 6.06 15.18
C ALA A 290 -7.29 5.67 14.54
N THR A 291 -8.32 5.38 15.35
CA THR A 291 -9.66 5.04 14.86
C THR A 291 -10.31 6.22 14.13
N VAL A 292 -10.27 7.41 14.72
CA VAL A 292 -10.79 8.64 14.09
C VAL A 292 -10.03 8.96 12.81
N TYR A 293 -8.70 8.86 12.84
CA TYR A 293 -7.85 9.08 11.67
C TYR A 293 -8.19 8.10 10.52
N ALA A 294 -8.28 6.81 10.80
CA ALA A 294 -8.62 5.81 9.77
C ALA A 294 -10.02 6.05 9.18
N ALA A 295 -11.00 6.42 10.00
CA ALA A 295 -12.34 6.78 9.54
C ALA A 295 -12.34 8.04 8.65
N LEU A 296 -11.58 9.07 9.03
CA LEU A 296 -11.40 10.28 8.23
C LEU A 296 -10.71 9.99 6.89
N MET A 297 -9.73 9.06 6.86
CA MET A 297 -9.05 8.66 5.63
C MET A 297 -10.02 7.95 4.68
N ILE A 298 -10.85 7.03 5.17
CA ILE A 298 -11.89 6.36 4.37
C ILE A 298 -12.87 7.38 3.80
N TYR A 299 -13.33 8.33 4.62
CA TYR A 299 -14.20 9.42 4.17
C TYR A 299 -13.52 10.29 3.09
N SER A 300 -12.25 10.63 3.27
CA SER A 300 -11.47 11.46 2.35
C SER A 300 -11.23 10.78 0.99
N GLY A 301 -11.06 9.44 0.99
CA GLY A 301 -10.95 8.65 -0.24
C GLY A 301 -12.20 8.69 -1.11
N GLY A 302 -13.36 8.96 -0.51
CA GLY A 302 -14.63 9.12 -1.19
C GLY A 302 -15.35 7.82 -1.53
N LEU A 303 -16.60 8.00 -1.96
CA LEU A 303 -17.52 6.88 -2.20
C LEU A 303 -17.06 5.95 -3.33
N LYS A 304 -16.37 6.47 -4.35
CA LYS A 304 -15.84 5.69 -5.48
C LYS A 304 -15.04 4.48 -5.00
N TYR A 305 -14.05 4.70 -4.14
CA TYR A 305 -13.15 3.64 -3.69
C TYR A 305 -13.78 2.68 -2.69
N ILE A 306 -14.74 3.16 -1.88
CA ILE A 306 -15.56 2.29 -1.02
C ILE A 306 -16.37 1.31 -1.87
N LEU A 307 -17.01 1.79 -2.94
CA LEU A 307 -17.79 0.97 -3.85
C LEU A 307 -16.91 -0.03 -4.63
N LEU A 308 -15.75 0.40 -5.14
CA LEU A 308 -14.81 -0.49 -5.80
C LEU A 308 -14.25 -1.54 -4.83
N SER A 309 -14.02 -1.18 -3.56
CA SER A 309 -13.63 -2.14 -2.52
C SER A 309 -14.71 -3.18 -2.28
N ALA A 310 -15.98 -2.79 -2.23
CA ALA A 310 -17.09 -3.72 -2.08
C ALA A 310 -17.17 -4.72 -3.24
N LEU A 311 -16.85 -4.28 -4.48
CA LEU A 311 -16.78 -5.15 -5.65
C LEU A 311 -15.70 -6.23 -5.54
N ILE A 312 -14.57 -5.91 -4.89
CA ILE A 312 -13.48 -6.87 -4.64
C ILE A 312 -13.80 -7.77 -3.45
N TYR A 313 -14.39 -7.24 -2.38
CA TYR A 313 -14.75 -8.02 -1.20
C TYR A 313 -15.88 -9.03 -1.46
N LEU A 314 -16.81 -8.73 -2.36
CA LEU A 314 -17.94 -9.63 -2.65
C LEU A 314 -17.48 -11.03 -3.08
N PRO A 315 -16.63 -11.23 -4.11
CA PRO A 315 -16.12 -12.56 -4.45
C PRO A 315 -15.25 -13.18 -3.34
N ALA A 316 -14.57 -12.39 -2.54
CA ALA A 316 -13.79 -12.89 -1.39
C ALA A 316 -14.66 -13.55 -0.32
N THR A 317 -15.96 -13.27 -0.27
CA THR A 317 -16.90 -13.97 0.64
C THR A 317 -17.02 -15.46 0.35
N LEU A 318 -16.68 -15.93 -0.86
CA LEU A 318 -16.59 -17.35 -1.18
C LEU A 318 -15.50 -18.05 -0.35
N LEU A 319 -14.38 -17.38 -0.11
CA LEU A 319 -13.31 -17.90 0.73
C LEU A 319 -13.76 -17.95 2.19
N PHE A 320 -14.47 -16.92 2.67
CA PHE A 320 -15.08 -16.91 3.99
C PHE A 320 -16.09 -18.06 4.16
N TRP A 321 -16.99 -18.27 3.19
CA TRP A 321 -17.94 -19.37 3.19
C TRP A 321 -17.23 -20.73 3.30
N ARG A 322 -16.17 -20.90 2.53
CA ARG A 322 -15.38 -22.15 2.53
C ARG A 322 -14.69 -22.37 3.87
N ALA A 323 -14.10 -21.33 4.46
CA ALA A 323 -13.46 -21.39 5.78
C ALA A 323 -14.47 -21.81 6.87
N ARG A 324 -15.65 -21.22 6.89
CA ARG A 324 -16.72 -21.57 7.83
C ARG A 324 -17.17 -23.01 7.66
N LYS A 325 -17.30 -23.49 6.42
CA LYS A 325 -17.62 -24.88 6.11
C LYS A 325 -16.54 -25.84 6.60
N ASP A 326 -15.27 -25.53 6.36
CA ASP A 326 -14.12 -26.33 6.81
C ASP A 326 -14.02 -26.39 8.34
N ALA A 327 -14.48 -25.36 9.04
CA ALA A 327 -14.56 -25.26 10.51
C ALA A 327 -15.83 -25.88 11.11
N GLY A 328 -16.80 -26.31 10.30
CA GLY A 328 -18.11 -26.78 10.77
C GLY A 328 -18.93 -25.71 11.48
N ALA A 329 -18.65 -24.43 11.24
CA ALA A 329 -19.28 -23.29 11.90
C ALA A 329 -20.48 -22.75 11.12
N GLN A 330 -21.37 -22.02 11.80
CA GLN A 330 -22.47 -21.31 11.16
C GLN A 330 -21.95 -20.32 10.13
N LEU A 331 -22.56 -20.27 8.95
CA LEU A 331 -22.09 -19.44 7.83
C LEU A 331 -22.00 -17.96 8.18
N PHE A 332 -23.08 -17.38 8.69
CA PHE A 332 -23.11 -15.99 9.14
C PHE A 332 -23.79 -15.90 10.51
N VAL A 333 -23.20 -15.15 11.41
CA VAL A 333 -23.93 -14.58 12.55
C VAL A 333 -24.65 -13.32 12.11
N LYS A 334 -25.63 -12.83 12.90
CA LYS A 334 -26.49 -11.69 12.49
C LYS A 334 -25.71 -10.46 12.01
N SER A 335 -24.64 -10.08 12.72
CA SER A 335 -23.79 -8.94 12.34
C SER A 335 -23.02 -9.18 11.03
N GLU A 336 -22.54 -10.39 10.81
CA GLU A 336 -21.83 -10.77 9.58
C GLU A 336 -22.79 -10.79 8.38
N ALA A 337 -24.03 -11.24 8.57
CA ALA A 337 -25.07 -11.21 7.54
C ALA A 337 -25.42 -9.77 7.10
N VAL A 338 -25.50 -8.83 8.05
CA VAL A 338 -25.71 -7.41 7.75
C VAL A 338 -24.52 -6.84 6.97
N LEU A 339 -23.29 -7.16 7.41
CA LEU A 339 -22.09 -6.70 6.71
C LEU A 339 -22.03 -7.26 5.28
N PHE A 340 -22.32 -8.54 5.09
CA PHE A 340 -22.42 -9.17 3.76
C PHE A 340 -23.46 -8.46 2.88
N ALA A 341 -24.65 -8.18 3.41
CA ALA A 341 -25.70 -7.46 2.69
C ALA A 341 -25.24 -6.05 2.25
N LEU A 342 -24.52 -5.33 3.12
CA LEU A 342 -23.95 -4.02 2.79
C LEU A 342 -22.88 -4.12 1.69
N ILE A 343 -22.00 -5.11 1.75
CA ILE A 343 -20.98 -5.36 0.73
C ILE A 343 -21.66 -5.71 -0.60
N ALA A 344 -22.63 -6.60 -0.60
CA ALA A 344 -23.37 -6.99 -1.80
C ALA A 344 -24.11 -5.81 -2.43
N PHE A 345 -24.79 -5.01 -1.62
CA PHE A 345 -25.47 -3.79 -2.06
C PHE A 345 -24.47 -2.76 -2.64
N GLY A 346 -23.36 -2.53 -1.96
CA GLY A 346 -22.28 -1.66 -2.45
C GLY A 346 -21.70 -2.14 -3.79
N ALA A 347 -21.49 -3.45 -3.95
CA ALA A 347 -21.02 -4.03 -5.20
C ALA A 347 -22.01 -3.87 -6.36
N VAL A 348 -23.32 -4.03 -6.11
CA VAL A 348 -24.37 -3.76 -7.11
C VAL A 348 -24.36 -2.30 -7.55
N ILE A 349 -24.26 -1.36 -6.59
CA ILE A 349 -24.14 0.07 -6.90
C ILE A 349 -22.87 0.36 -7.70
N ALA A 350 -21.74 -0.29 -7.34
CA ALA A 350 -20.48 -0.13 -8.07
C ALA A 350 -20.63 -0.56 -9.54
N LEU A 351 -21.19 -1.75 -9.79
CA LEU A 351 -21.43 -2.27 -11.14
C LEU A 351 -22.36 -1.34 -11.94
N TRP A 352 -23.44 -0.89 -11.33
CA TRP A 352 -24.35 0.04 -11.97
C TRP A 352 -23.67 1.38 -12.30
N SER A 353 -22.87 1.91 -11.37
CA SER A 353 -22.14 3.17 -11.55
C SER A 353 -21.07 3.09 -12.63
N LEU A 354 -20.39 1.93 -12.77
CA LEU A 354 -19.46 1.65 -13.84
C LEU A 354 -20.20 1.55 -15.19
N ALA A 355 -21.30 0.79 -15.24
CA ALA A 355 -22.09 0.61 -16.47
C ALA A 355 -22.72 1.92 -16.99
N THR A 356 -23.05 2.86 -16.10
CA THR A 356 -23.63 4.16 -16.44
C THR A 356 -22.58 5.28 -16.60
N GLY A 357 -21.29 4.99 -16.49
CA GLY A 357 -20.21 5.98 -16.59
C GLY A 357 -20.15 6.99 -15.44
N ARG A 358 -20.87 6.77 -14.33
CA ARG A 358 -20.82 7.63 -13.14
C ARG A 358 -19.53 7.47 -12.36
N ILE A 359 -18.92 6.31 -12.46
CA ILE A 359 -17.57 6.01 -11.96
C ILE A 359 -16.76 5.53 -13.17
N THR A 360 -15.61 6.15 -13.39
CA THR A 360 -14.61 5.74 -14.38
C THR A 360 -13.45 5.07 -13.67
N VAL A 361 -12.91 4.02 -14.27
CA VAL A 361 -11.76 3.24 -13.76
C VAL A 361 -10.54 3.55 -14.61
#